data_002acc1778dcf922d814d64307fd0289
#
_entry.id   002acc1778dcf922d814d64307fd0289
#
_cell.length_a   1.000
_cell.length_b   1.000
_cell.length_c   1.000
_cell.angle_alpha   90.00
_cell.angle_beta   90.00
_cell.angle_gamma   90.00
#
_symmetry.space_group_name_H-M   'P 1'
#
loop_
_entity.id
_entity.type
_entity.pdbx_description
1 polymer ?
#
loop_
_entity_poly.entity_id
_entity_poly.type
_entity_poly.pdbx_seq_one_letter_code
_entity_poly.pdbx_strand_id
1 'polypeptide(L)'
;ELIASVDINLAPLEESIFNEAKSENKWVEAALVRVPTVASNFGAFAKMIRDGETGLLCNDCDEWHEKLEKIVIDSKLREEIATNAYNYCKVKCVTLYTGFKFANYIRSMYNPNVAFILPALNISGGIMVAFEHCKALRDAGYDVTIINEDIDHRKWCKFQNTRFPVLPSREYMFTGRFDKAVATMWSTVKRSEE
;
A
#
# COMPACT_ATOMS: atom_id res chain seq x y z
N GLU A 1 -3.34 -12.57 11.67
CA GLU A 1 -4.00 -13.27 12.82
C GLU A 1 -4.10 -12.36 14.04
N LEU A 2 -3.06 -11.61 14.42
CA LEU A 2 -3.08 -10.76 15.64
C LEU A 2 -4.13 -9.65 15.59
N ILE A 3 -4.26 -8.95 14.45
CA ILE A 3 -5.25 -7.85 14.29
C ILE A 3 -6.68 -8.37 14.44
N ALA A 4 -6.98 -9.57 13.98
CA ALA A 4 -8.32 -10.15 14.10
C ALA A 4 -8.73 -10.54 15.54
N SER A 5 -7.82 -10.47 16.49
CA SER A 5 -8.07 -10.82 17.90
C SER A 5 -8.28 -9.60 18.82
N VAL A 6 -8.26 -8.38 18.26
CA VAL A 6 -8.49 -7.15 19.02
C VAL A 6 -9.83 -6.52 18.65
N ASP A 7 -10.40 -5.72 19.55
CA ASP A 7 -11.70 -5.06 19.36
C ASP A 7 -11.57 -3.71 18.63
N ILE A 8 -10.43 -3.04 18.76
CA ILE A 8 -10.16 -1.70 18.20
C ILE A 8 -8.71 -1.63 17.74
N ASN A 9 -8.48 -1.13 16.53
CA ASN A 9 -7.16 -0.83 16.00
C ASN A 9 -6.82 0.65 16.20
N LEU A 10 -5.61 0.94 16.68
CA LEU A 10 -5.12 2.31 16.86
C LEU A 10 -4.02 2.62 15.84
N ALA A 11 -4.17 3.73 15.15
CA ALA A 11 -3.23 4.20 14.14
C ALA A 11 -2.80 5.66 14.37
N PRO A 12 -2.11 5.96 15.48
CA PRO A 12 -1.58 7.29 15.72
C PRO A 12 -0.41 7.58 14.77
N LEU A 13 -0.38 8.78 14.21
CA LEU A 13 0.71 9.33 13.42
C LEU A 13 1.05 10.73 13.91
N GLU A 14 2.33 10.98 14.11
CA GLU A 14 2.86 12.32 14.29
C GLU A 14 2.94 13.05 12.93
N GLU A 15 2.63 14.33 12.91
CA GLU A 15 2.73 15.15 11.71
C GLU A 15 4.20 15.31 11.29
N SER A 16 4.54 14.74 10.15
CA SER A 16 5.86 14.88 9.54
C SER A 16 5.77 14.54 8.05
N ILE A 17 6.70 15.07 7.26
CA ILE A 17 6.81 14.77 5.82
C ILE A 17 6.92 13.25 5.58
N PHE A 18 7.65 12.56 6.45
CA PHE A 18 7.78 11.10 6.36
C PHE A 18 6.44 10.39 6.59
N ASN A 19 5.67 10.81 7.59
CA ASN A 19 4.38 10.19 7.91
C ASN A 19 3.29 10.58 6.90
N GLU A 20 3.39 11.75 6.27
CA GLU A 20 2.48 12.15 5.20
C GLU A 20 2.58 11.23 3.97
N ALA A 21 3.76 10.70 3.71
CA ALA A 21 4.01 9.77 2.61
C ALA A 21 3.63 8.31 2.92
N LYS A 22 3.18 8.00 4.14
CA LYS A 22 2.74 6.64 4.51
C LYS A 22 1.39 6.31 3.88
N SER A 23 1.20 5.01 3.63
CA SER A 23 -0.07 4.48 3.17
C SER A 23 -1.04 4.21 4.32
N GLU A 24 -2.29 4.04 3.97
CA GLU A 24 -3.41 3.71 4.86
C GLU A 24 -3.47 2.22 5.26
N ASN A 25 -2.45 1.44 4.99
CA ASN A 25 -2.46 -0.02 5.15
C ASN A 25 -2.93 -0.49 6.53
N LYS A 26 -2.52 0.18 7.62
CA LYS A 26 -2.99 -0.18 8.97
C LYS A 26 -4.51 -0.17 9.12
N TRP A 27 -5.17 0.79 8.48
CA TRP A 27 -6.63 0.86 8.46
C TRP A 27 -7.22 -0.21 7.55
N VAL A 28 -6.67 -0.42 6.34
CA VAL A 28 -7.16 -1.42 5.38
C VAL A 28 -7.04 -2.83 5.96
N GLU A 29 -5.92 -3.17 6.58
CA GLU A 29 -5.68 -4.48 7.19
C GLU A 29 -6.69 -4.76 8.32
N ALA A 30 -6.93 -3.78 9.20
CA ALA A 30 -7.94 -3.88 10.26
C ALA A 30 -9.36 -3.99 9.69
N ALA A 31 -9.70 -3.17 8.71
CA ALA A 31 -11.00 -3.17 8.06
C ALA A 31 -11.33 -4.52 7.41
N LEU A 32 -10.35 -5.18 6.75
CA LEU A 32 -10.56 -6.48 6.10
C LEU A 32 -10.83 -7.62 7.09
N VAL A 33 -10.46 -7.46 8.35
CA VAL A 33 -10.79 -8.40 9.43
C VAL A 33 -11.91 -7.89 10.35
N ARG A 34 -12.62 -6.84 9.93
CA ARG A 34 -13.75 -6.21 10.66
C ARG A 34 -13.36 -5.64 12.02
N VAL A 35 -12.20 -5.04 12.12
CA VAL A 35 -11.76 -4.29 13.31
C VAL A 35 -11.82 -2.80 12.99
N PRO A 36 -12.59 -2.00 13.75
CA PRO A 36 -12.70 -0.56 13.52
C PRO A 36 -11.40 0.13 13.91
N THR A 37 -11.06 1.20 13.21
CA THR A 37 -9.83 1.96 13.44
C THR A 37 -10.12 3.36 13.95
N VAL A 38 -9.35 3.76 14.97
CA VAL A 38 -9.19 5.15 15.39
C VAL A 38 -7.82 5.62 14.94
N ALA A 39 -7.74 6.71 14.19
CA ALA A 39 -6.51 7.16 13.54
C ALA A 39 -6.31 8.68 13.68
N SER A 40 -5.08 9.15 13.54
CA SER A 40 -4.80 10.57 13.39
C SER A 40 -5.42 11.11 12.09
N ASN A 41 -6.02 12.30 12.16
CA ASN A 41 -6.57 12.99 10.99
C ASN A 41 -5.45 13.63 10.16
N PHE A 42 -4.58 12.78 9.62
CA PHE A 42 -3.38 13.22 8.91
C PHE A 42 -3.01 12.25 7.76
N GLY A 43 -2.35 12.79 6.73
CA GLY A 43 -1.78 12.04 5.62
C GLY A 43 -2.80 11.18 4.85
N ALA A 44 -2.49 9.91 4.66
CA ALA A 44 -3.35 8.97 3.96
C ALA A 44 -4.65 8.64 4.71
N PHE A 45 -4.61 8.63 6.06
CA PHE A 45 -5.82 8.37 6.84
C PHE A 45 -6.87 9.46 6.64
N ALA A 46 -6.49 10.74 6.70
CA ALA A 46 -7.40 11.86 6.46
C ALA A 46 -8.04 11.84 5.06
N LYS A 47 -7.36 11.26 4.08
CA LYS A 47 -7.85 11.17 2.69
C LYS A 47 -8.76 9.96 2.46
N MET A 48 -8.56 8.88 3.20
CA MET A 48 -9.20 7.58 2.92
C MET A 48 -10.30 7.21 3.91
N ILE A 49 -10.16 7.62 5.17
CA ILE A 49 -11.15 7.33 6.21
C ILE A 49 -12.22 8.42 6.19
N ARG A 50 -13.47 8.00 6.20
CA ARG A 50 -14.62 8.88 6.45
C ARG A 50 -14.92 8.85 7.94
N ASP A 51 -14.67 9.99 8.62
CA ASP A 51 -14.85 10.09 10.06
C ASP A 51 -16.29 9.75 10.47
N GLY A 52 -16.43 8.91 11.47
CA GLY A 52 -17.73 8.41 11.96
C GLY A 52 -18.40 7.34 11.09
N GLU A 53 -17.91 7.10 9.86
CA GLU A 53 -18.51 6.13 8.92
C GLU A 53 -17.62 4.88 8.73
N THR A 54 -16.35 5.06 8.35
CA THR A 54 -15.42 3.97 8.04
C THR A 54 -14.21 3.92 8.98
N GLY A 55 -14.20 4.75 9.99
CA GLY A 55 -13.20 4.88 11.04
C GLY A 55 -13.45 6.15 11.83
N LEU A 56 -12.65 6.40 12.84
CA LEU A 56 -12.66 7.65 13.61
C LEU A 56 -11.33 8.36 13.41
N LEU A 57 -11.39 9.67 13.09
CA LEU A 57 -10.22 10.52 12.88
C LEU A 57 -10.08 11.50 14.03
N CYS A 58 -8.89 11.62 14.60
CA CYS A 58 -8.58 12.48 15.74
C CYS A 58 -7.54 13.53 15.38
N ASN A 59 -7.78 14.77 15.74
CA ASN A 59 -6.88 15.91 15.50
C ASN A 59 -5.95 16.16 16.70
N ASP A 60 -6.42 15.92 17.92
CA ASP A 60 -5.73 16.20 19.16
C ASP A 60 -6.02 15.15 20.24
N CYS A 61 -5.39 15.32 21.41
CA CYS A 61 -5.54 14.39 22.53
C CYS A 61 -6.96 14.32 23.08
N ASP A 62 -7.70 15.43 23.04
CA ASP A 62 -9.06 15.48 23.57
C ASP A 62 -10.01 14.69 22.67
N GLU A 63 -9.89 14.84 21.36
CA GLU A 63 -10.62 14.01 20.38
C GLU A 63 -10.26 12.53 20.47
N TRP A 64 -8.98 12.21 20.71
CA TRP A 64 -8.58 10.83 20.94
C TRP A 64 -9.27 10.24 22.15
N HIS A 65 -9.31 10.98 23.28
CA HIS A 65 -9.98 10.52 24.50
C HIS A 65 -11.48 10.31 24.26
N GLU A 66 -12.17 11.32 23.72
CA GLU A 66 -13.62 11.28 23.45
C GLU A 66 -13.99 10.12 22.52
N LYS A 67 -13.30 10.00 21.37
CA LYS A 67 -13.62 9.01 20.36
C LYS A 67 -13.27 7.60 20.81
N LEU A 68 -12.19 7.41 21.58
CA LEU A 68 -11.86 6.14 22.20
C LEU A 68 -12.89 5.73 23.24
N GLU A 69 -13.28 6.61 24.15
CA GLU A 69 -14.32 6.32 25.13
C GLU A 69 -15.63 5.92 24.45
N LYS A 70 -16.05 6.67 23.46
CA LYS A 70 -17.27 6.40 22.69
C LYS A 70 -17.21 5.02 22.00
N ILE A 71 -16.13 4.70 21.30
CA ILE A 71 -16.05 3.43 20.57
C ILE A 71 -15.84 2.21 21.48
N VAL A 72 -15.30 2.42 22.69
CA VAL A 72 -15.17 1.36 23.73
C VAL A 72 -16.52 1.03 24.33
N ILE A 73 -17.35 2.04 24.62
CA ILE A 73 -18.64 1.86 25.29
C ILE A 73 -19.72 1.39 24.29
N ASP A 74 -19.77 1.98 23.10
CA ASP A 74 -20.81 1.72 22.10
C ASP A 74 -20.42 0.58 21.16
N SER A 75 -20.88 -0.63 21.50
CA SER A 75 -20.63 -1.84 20.68
C SER A 75 -21.33 -1.76 19.31
N LYS A 76 -22.47 -1.08 19.21
CA LYS A 76 -23.20 -0.95 17.94
C LYS A 76 -22.44 -0.05 16.98
N LEU A 77 -21.92 1.09 17.49
CA LEU A 77 -21.05 1.98 16.70
C LEU A 77 -19.80 1.24 16.22
N ARG A 78 -19.18 0.42 17.08
CA ARG A 78 -18.03 -0.41 16.69
C ARG A 78 -18.34 -1.31 15.51
N GLU A 79 -19.44 -2.04 15.59
CA GLU A 79 -19.87 -3.00 14.57
C GLU A 79 -20.24 -2.29 13.26
N GLU A 80 -20.91 -1.15 13.35
CA GLU A 80 -21.29 -0.33 12.20
C GLU A 80 -20.06 0.18 11.46
N ILE A 81 -19.11 0.84 12.15
CA ILE A 81 -17.87 1.35 11.57
C ILE A 81 -17.05 0.19 10.96
N ALA A 82 -16.91 -0.93 11.67
CA ALA A 82 -16.17 -2.09 11.19
C ALA A 82 -16.79 -2.67 9.90
N THR A 83 -18.11 -2.75 9.85
CA THR A 83 -18.84 -3.26 8.69
C THR A 83 -18.72 -2.33 7.50
N ASN A 84 -18.87 -1.03 7.72
CA ASN A 84 -18.73 -0.01 6.68
C ASN A 84 -17.30 0.01 6.10
N ALA A 85 -16.29 0.01 6.97
CA ALA A 85 -14.89 -0.06 6.57
C ALA A 85 -14.60 -1.33 5.76
N TYR A 86 -15.05 -2.50 6.23
CA TYR A 86 -14.91 -3.76 5.50
C TYR A 86 -15.54 -3.70 4.11
N ASN A 87 -16.79 -3.22 4.02
CA ASN A 87 -17.51 -3.12 2.76
C ASN A 87 -16.82 -2.18 1.75
N TYR A 88 -16.25 -1.10 2.24
CA TYR A 88 -15.46 -0.18 1.41
C TYR A 88 -14.14 -0.83 0.97
N CYS A 89 -13.34 -1.34 1.92
CA CYS A 89 -11.99 -1.82 1.65
C CYS A 89 -11.98 -3.06 0.77
N LYS A 90 -12.90 -4.02 0.98
CA LYS A 90 -12.98 -5.25 0.15
C LYS A 90 -13.21 -4.98 -1.33
N VAL A 91 -13.73 -3.79 -1.68
CA VAL A 91 -14.00 -3.42 -3.08
C VAL A 91 -12.95 -2.44 -3.60
N LYS A 92 -12.58 -1.44 -2.79
CA LYS A 92 -11.78 -0.30 -3.24
C LYS A 92 -10.27 -0.41 -2.95
N CYS A 93 -9.91 -1.15 -1.89
CA CYS A 93 -8.54 -1.20 -1.39
C CYS A 93 -7.84 -2.54 -1.65
N VAL A 94 -8.51 -3.49 -2.31
CA VAL A 94 -7.87 -4.77 -2.67
C VAL A 94 -6.94 -4.59 -3.87
N THR A 95 -5.82 -5.29 -3.85
CA THR A 95 -4.78 -5.23 -4.87
C THR A 95 -5.32 -5.51 -6.28
N LEU A 96 -6.30 -6.40 -6.41
CA LEU A 96 -6.95 -6.68 -7.69
C LEU A 96 -7.56 -5.43 -8.32
N TYR A 97 -8.26 -4.61 -7.53
CA TYR A 97 -8.91 -3.39 -8.02
C TYR A 97 -7.89 -2.28 -8.35
N THR A 98 -6.93 -2.07 -7.45
CA THR A 98 -5.87 -1.07 -7.67
C THR A 98 -4.95 -1.48 -8.82
N GLY A 99 -4.62 -2.77 -8.93
CA GLY A 99 -3.84 -3.34 -10.03
C GLY A 99 -4.54 -3.16 -11.38
N PHE A 100 -5.85 -3.36 -11.44
CA PHE A 100 -6.62 -3.14 -12.66
C PHE A 100 -6.63 -1.67 -13.10
N LYS A 101 -6.80 -0.74 -12.16
CA LYS A 101 -6.69 0.71 -12.44
C LYS A 101 -5.30 1.08 -12.95
N PHE A 102 -4.28 0.56 -12.30
CA PHE A 102 -2.91 0.82 -12.69
C PHE A 102 -2.58 0.24 -14.06
N ALA A 103 -2.99 -1.00 -14.34
CA ALA A 103 -2.83 -1.62 -15.65
C ALA A 103 -3.53 -0.83 -16.76
N ASN A 104 -4.75 -0.33 -16.52
CA ASN A 104 -5.46 0.51 -17.49
C ASN A 104 -4.77 1.86 -17.70
N TYR A 105 -4.24 2.48 -16.66
CA TYR A 105 -3.46 3.70 -16.77
C TYR A 105 -2.22 3.50 -17.64
N ILE A 106 -1.44 2.44 -17.38
CA ILE A 106 -0.26 2.12 -18.18
C ILE A 106 -0.64 1.77 -19.62
N ARG A 107 -1.71 1.01 -19.83
CA ARG A 107 -2.20 0.67 -21.19
C ARG A 107 -2.56 1.92 -21.98
N SER A 108 -3.09 2.95 -21.35
CA SER A 108 -3.42 4.23 -22.00
C SER A 108 -2.18 4.98 -22.51
N MET A 109 -0.99 4.62 -22.05
CA MET A 109 0.28 5.23 -22.45
C MET A 109 1.01 4.51 -23.58
N TYR A 110 0.38 3.54 -24.25
CA TYR A 110 1.02 2.75 -25.31
C TYR A 110 2.01 1.70 -24.78
N ASN A 111 1.81 0.46 -25.08
CA ASN A 111 2.55 -0.79 -24.80
C ASN A 111 4.03 -0.63 -24.37
N PRO A 112 4.38 0.05 -23.26
CA PRO A 112 5.76 0.36 -22.92
C PRO A 112 6.44 -0.79 -22.19
N ASN A 113 7.77 -0.84 -22.28
CA ASN A 113 8.61 -1.61 -21.38
C ASN A 113 8.63 -0.93 -20.01
N VAL A 114 8.18 -1.63 -18.97
CA VAL A 114 8.03 -1.07 -17.63
C VAL A 114 9.05 -1.64 -16.67
N ALA A 115 9.84 -0.77 -16.05
CA ALA A 115 10.73 -1.14 -14.95
C ALA A 115 10.10 -0.85 -13.59
N PHE A 116 10.11 -1.81 -12.67
CA PHE A 116 9.82 -1.61 -11.26
C PHE A 116 11.10 -1.56 -10.45
N ILE A 117 11.39 -0.42 -9.83
CA ILE A 117 12.57 -0.22 -9.01
C ILE A 117 12.21 -0.50 -7.56
N LEU A 118 12.75 -1.58 -7.01
CA LEU A 118 12.52 -2.02 -5.65
C LEU A 118 13.78 -1.87 -4.80
N PRO A 119 13.70 -1.34 -3.58
CA PRO A 119 14.86 -1.15 -2.70
C PRO A 119 15.44 -2.48 -2.22
N ALA A 120 14.58 -3.47 -2.04
CA ALA A 120 14.93 -4.82 -1.63
C ALA A 120 13.80 -5.79 -2.00
N LEU A 121 14.09 -7.09 -2.00
CA LEU A 121 13.12 -8.15 -2.29
C LEU A 121 12.68 -8.92 -1.03
N ASN A 122 12.74 -8.31 0.13
CA ASN A 122 12.27 -8.89 1.37
C ASN A 122 10.73 -8.88 1.46
N ILE A 123 10.18 -9.77 2.29
CA ILE A 123 8.73 -9.85 2.48
C ILE A 123 8.25 -8.60 3.22
N SER A 124 7.56 -7.73 2.52
CA SER A 124 6.85 -6.57 3.07
C SER A 124 5.58 -6.34 2.28
N GLY A 125 4.59 -5.68 2.89
CA GLY A 125 3.33 -5.38 2.21
C GLY A 125 3.53 -4.59 0.91
N GLY A 126 4.43 -3.60 0.92
CA GLY A 126 4.73 -2.79 -0.28
C GLY A 126 5.35 -3.59 -1.42
N ILE A 127 6.27 -4.51 -1.11
CA ILE A 127 6.88 -5.39 -2.11
C ILE A 127 5.84 -6.37 -2.68
N MET A 128 4.95 -6.92 -1.85
CA MET A 128 3.87 -7.79 -2.33
C MET A 128 2.94 -7.06 -3.30
N VAL A 129 2.53 -5.84 -2.96
CA VAL A 129 1.70 -5.00 -3.83
C VAL A 129 2.41 -4.71 -5.15
N ALA A 130 3.71 -4.38 -5.13
CA ALA A 130 4.48 -4.16 -6.35
C ALA A 130 4.52 -5.41 -7.25
N PHE A 131 4.70 -6.60 -6.67
CA PHE A 131 4.66 -7.85 -7.45
C PHE A 131 3.28 -8.13 -8.06
N GLU A 132 2.19 -7.86 -7.35
CA GLU A 132 0.84 -8.03 -7.91
C GLU A 132 0.59 -7.04 -9.07
N HIS A 133 1.09 -5.81 -8.97
CA HIS A 133 1.06 -4.87 -10.09
C HIS A 133 1.90 -5.36 -11.28
N CYS A 134 3.12 -5.87 -11.03
CA CYS A 134 3.96 -6.46 -12.08
C CYS A 134 3.23 -7.62 -12.79
N LYS A 135 2.58 -8.48 -12.03
CA LYS A 135 1.80 -9.59 -12.56
C LYS A 135 0.62 -9.11 -13.42
N ALA A 136 -0.16 -8.16 -12.89
CA ALA A 136 -1.30 -7.59 -13.63
C ALA A 136 -0.87 -6.95 -14.95
N LEU A 137 0.26 -6.22 -14.97
CA LEU A 137 0.81 -5.64 -16.19
C LEU A 137 1.26 -6.72 -17.19
N ARG A 138 1.98 -7.73 -16.73
CA ARG A 138 2.40 -8.82 -17.61
C ARG A 138 1.20 -9.58 -18.18
N ASP A 139 0.19 -9.87 -17.37
CA ASP A 139 -1.02 -10.54 -17.80
C ASP A 139 -1.81 -9.67 -18.80
N ALA A 140 -1.59 -8.35 -18.77
CA ALA A 140 -2.10 -7.39 -19.76
C ALA A 140 -1.22 -7.26 -21.01
N GLY A 141 -0.11 -8.00 -21.13
CA GLY A 141 0.76 -8.06 -22.31
C GLY A 141 1.92 -7.07 -22.32
N TYR A 142 2.24 -6.45 -21.17
CA TYR A 142 3.40 -5.56 -21.05
C TYR A 142 4.68 -6.31 -20.71
N ASP A 143 5.81 -5.85 -21.22
CA ASP A 143 7.12 -6.29 -20.77
C ASP A 143 7.46 -5.63 -19.43
N VAL A 144 7.61 -6.44 -18.39
CA VAL A 144 7.88 -5.95 -17.04
C VAL A 144 9.21 -6.49 -16.53
N THR A 145 10.06 -5.60 -16.08
CA THR A 145 11.36 -5.92 -15.45
C THR A 145 11.41 -5.36 -14.04
N ILE A 146 11.93 -6.15 -13.11
CA ILE A 146 12.17 -5.71 -11.73
C ILE A 146 13.65 -5.36 -11.59
N ILE A 147 13.92 -4.18 -11.06
CA ILE A 147 15.26 -3.71 -10.73
C ILE A 147 15.38 -3.68 -9.21
N ASN A 148 16.31 -4.46 -8.68
CA ASN A 148 16.54 -4.57 -7.24
C ASN A 148 17.76 -3.75 -6.83
N GLU A 149 17.60 -2.86 -5.85
CA GLU A 149 18.70 -2.05 -5.31
C GLU A 149 19.57 -2.83 -4.32
N ASP A 150 19.03 -3.86 -3.68
CA ASP A 150 19.78 -4.71 -2.76
C ASP A 150 20.78 -5.59 -3.53
N ILE A 151 22.04 -5.56 -3.08
CA ILE A 151 23.14 -6.32 -3.70
C ILE A 151 22.96 -7.83 -3.49
N ASP A 152 22.35 -8.24 -2.39
CA ASP A 152 22.13 -9.65 -2.07
C ASP A 152 20.78 -10.15 -2.61
N HIS A 153 20.63 -10.06 -3.93
CA HIS A 153 19.45 -10.50 -4.67
C HIS A 153 19.13 -12.00 -4.52
N ARG A 154 19.96 -12.77 -3.81
CA ARG A 154 19.76 -14.21 -3.58
C ARG A 154 18.85 -14.51 -2.41
N LYS A 155 18.64 -13.56 -1.51
CA LYS A 155 17.70 -13.71 -0.38
C LYS A 155 16.28 -13.35 -0.78
N TRP A 156 15.73 -14.16 -1.66
CA TRP A 156 14.38 -13.98 -2.13
C TRP A 156 13.34 -14.27 -1.06
N CYS A 157 12.32 -13.43 -1.03
CA CYS A 157 11.04 -13.81 -0.48
C CYS A 157 10.46 -14.99 -1.29
N LYS A 158 9.53 -15.75 -0.72
CA LYS A 158 8.89 -16.94 -1.31
C LYS A 158 8.21 -16.75 -2.68
N PHE A 159 8.38 -15.59 -3.33
CA PHE A 159 7.89 -15.28 -4.68
C PHE A 159 8.77 -15.81 -5.81
N GLN A 160 9.58 -16.83 -5.55
CA GLN A 160 10.50 -17.46 -6.52
C GLN A 160 9.84 -17.94 -7.81
N ASN A 161 8.53 -18.04 -7.87
CA ASN A 161 7.77 -18.36 -9.07
C ASN A 161 7.44 -17.16 -9.95
N THR A 162 7.96 -15.98 -9.65
CA THR A 162 7.77 -14.82 -10.51
C THR A 162 8.62 -14.99 -11.76
N ARG A 163 7.98 -15.07 -12.90
CA ARG A 163 8.62 -15.16 -14.23
C ARG A 163 9.12 -13.78 -14.71
N PHE A 164 9.53 -12.91 -13.80
CA PHE A 164 10.06 -11.59 -14.15
C PHE A 164 11.57 -11.64 -14.17
N PRO A 165 12.23 -11.03 -15.17
CA PRO A 165 13.63 -10.74 -15.08
C PRO A 165 13.88 -9.79 -13.91
N VAL A 166 14.82 -10.13 -13.04
CA VAL A 166 15.27 -9.30 -11.93
C VAL A 166 16.71 -8.93 -12.17
N LEU A 167 16.96 -7.64 -12.23
CA LEU A 167 18.25 -7.08 -12.57
C LEU A 167 18.79 -6.31 -11.37
N PRO A 168 20.09 -6.48 -11.01
CA PRO A 168 20.71 -5.66 -9.97
C PRO A 168 20.91 -4.23 -10.49
N SER A 169 20.59 -3.25 -9.65
CA SER A 169 20.61 -1.83 -10.05
C SER A 169 21.98 -1.31 -10.50
N ARG A 170 23.07 -1.94 -10.03
CA ARG A 170 24.45 -1.54 -10.40
C ARG A 170 24.88 -1.92 -11.81
N GLU A 171 24.29 -2.94 -12.40
CA GLU A 171 24.64 -3.44 -13.73
C GLU A 171 23.83 -2.75 -14.84
N TYR A 172 22.75 -2.12 -14.47
CA TYR A 172 21.83 -1.44 -15.37
C TYR A 172 21.74 0.02 -15.02
N MET A 173 22.76 0.76 -15.35
CA MET A 173 22.61 2.20 -15.51
C MET A 173 21.67 2.42 -16.70
N PHE A 174 20.62 3.13 -16.44
CA PHE A 174 19.39 3.28 -17.20
C PHE A 174 19.63 3.98 -18.54
N THR A 175 20.14 3.29 -19.49
CA THR A 175 20.40 3.83 -20.84
C THR A 175 19.20 3.57 -21.76
N GLY A 176 18.08 4.23 -21.51
CA GLY A 176 16.98 4.28 -22.47
C GLY A 176 16.33 2.91 -22.84
N ARG A 177 16.44 1.91 -21.96
CA ARG A 177 15.88 0.56 -22.20
C ARG A 177 14.43 0.42 -21.79
N PHE A 178 13.95 1.32 -20.95
CA PHE A 178 12.59 1.28 -20.43
C PHE A 178 11.83 2.53 -20.83
N ASP A 179 10.61 2.35 -21.28
CA ASP A 179 9.73 3.46 -21.62
C ASP A 179 9.14 4.11 -20.35
N LYS A 180 9.00 3.34 -19.28
CA LYS A 180 8.49 3.79 -17.99
C LYS A 180 9.21 3.12 -16.84
N ALA A 181 9.47 3.88 -15.79
CA ALA A 181 9.98 3.38 -14.52
C ALA A 181 8.99 3.68 -13.39
N VAL A 182 8.80 2.71 -12.51
CA VAL A 182 7.93 2.82 -11.33
C VAL A 182 8.79 2.73 -10.08
N ALA A 183 8.96 3.86 -9.41
CA ALA A 183 9.62 3.93 -8.12
C ALA A 183 8.62 3.52 -7.02
N THR A 184 9.01 2.60 -6.16
CA THR A 184 8.12 2.07 -5.10
C THR A 184 8.44 2.63 -3.72
N MET A 185 9.56 3.31 -3.56
CA MET A 185 9.98 3.99 -2.33
C MET A 185 10.67 5.31 -2.64
N TRP A 186 10.72 6.18 -1.65
CA TRP A 186 11.42 7.48 -1.75
C TRP A 186 12.86 7.36 -2.26
N SER A 187 13.60 6.36 -1.78
CA SER A 187 14.98 6.12 -2.23
C SER A 187 15.10 5.76 -3.71
N THR A 188 14.03 5.22 -4.31
CA THR A 188 14.03 4.79 -5.72
C THR A 188 13.53 5.87 -6.68
N VAL A 189 12.96 6.98 -6.19
CA VAL A 189 12.45 8.09 -7.02
C VAL A 189 13.56 8.74 -7.85
N LYS A 190 14.70 9.03 -7.23
CA LYS A 190 15.84 9.65 -7.93
C LYS A 190 16.34 8.83 -9.10
N ARG A 191 16.23 7.51 -9.04
CA ARG A 191 16.68 6.62 -10.12
C ARG A 191 15.66 6.45 -11.23
N SER A 192 14.41 6.80 -11.00
CA SER A 192 13.39 6.76 -12.05
C SER A 192 13.43 7.98 -12.96
N GLU A 193 14.20 9.02 -12.58
CA GLU A 193 14.40 10.26 -13.33
C GLU A 193 15.65 10.22 -14.22
N GLU A 194 16.57 9.28 -13.98
CA GLU A 194 17.75 8.99 -14.80
C GLU A 194 17.39 8.06 -15.98
#